data_77b5e1b17ff028c7e94eb297dd226fac
#
_entry.id   77b5e1b17ff028c7e94eb297dd226fac
#
_cell.length_a   1.000
_cell.length_b   1.000
_cell.length_c   1.000
_cell.angle_alpha   90.00
_cell.angle_beta   90.00
_cell.angle_gamma   90.00
#
_symmetry.space_group_name_H-M   'P 1'
#
loop_
_entity.id
_entity.type
_entity.pdbx_description
1 polymer ?
#
loop_
_entity_poly.entity_id
_entity_poly.type
_entity_poly.pdbx_seq_one_letter_code
_entity_poly.pdbx_strand_id
1 'polypeptide(L)'
;MAERDARHLSRRIRLTTPHWNVTIADSDGLIIGRPDAWFDDVGLAWEIDSKAFHYGPRDYERTLARNSRYAAAGILVVQTLPTRLRDSPEAVARELKKAHRAAAAHPRPPVRVVEPI
;
A
#
# COMPACT_ATOMS: atom_id res chain seq x y z
N MET A 1 8.25 9.64 12.58
CA MET A 1 8.65 9.19 11.26
C MET A 1 7.44 8.79 10.46
N ALA A 2 7.59 8.64 9.15
CA ALA A 2 6.45 8.43 8.25
C ALA A 2 5.61 7.20 8.59
N GLU A 3 6.23 6.04 8.88
CA GLU A 3 5.48 4.84 9.24
C GLU A 3 4.69 5.04 10.53
N ARG A 4 5.29 5.71 11.50
CA ARG A 4 4.62 6.02 12.76
C ARG A 4 3.40 6.89 12.55
N ASP A 5 3.54 7.90 11.70
CA ASP A 5 2.44 8.80 11.34
C ASP A 5 1.33 8.03 10.62
N ALA A 6 1.72 7.13 9.73
CA ALA A 6 0.77 6.29 8.99
C ALA A 6 0.01 5.36 9.92
N ARG A 7 0.70 4.72 10.87
CA ARG A 7 0.05 3.84 11.86
C ARG A 7 -0.92 4.61 12.73
N HIS A 8 -0.52 5.81 13.16
CA HIS A 8 -1.37 6.67 13.98
C HIS A 8 -2.63 7.07 13.21
N LEU A 9 -2.49 7.50 11.96
CA LEU A 9 -3.61 7.86 11.11
C LEU A 9 -4.54 6.66 10.90
N SER A 10 -3.99 5.50 10.63
CA SER A 10 -4.77 4.27 10.40
C SER A 10 -5.68 3.95 11.59
N ARG A 11 -5.21 4.14 12.82
CA ARG A 11 -6.02 3.89 14.01
C ARG A 11 -7.17 4.89 14.16
N ARG A 12 -7.02 6.10 13.62
CA ARG A 12 -8.04 7.16 13.72
C ARG A 12 -9.18 7.01 12.72
N ILE A 13 -8.95 6.39 11.58
CA ILE A 13 -9.89 6.42 10.45
C ILE A 13 -10.86 5.25 10.39
N ARG A 14 -10.89 4.39 11.38
CA ARG A 14 -11.85 3.28 11.50
C ARG A 14 -11.97 2.39 10.26
N LEU A 15 -10.88 2.19 9.56
CA LEU A 15 -10.78 1.14 8.58
C LEU A 15 -10.34 -0.15 9.28
N THR A 16 -10.45 -1.28 8.57
CA THR A 16 -9.87 -2.52 9.08
C THR A 16 -8.39 -2.31 9.36
N THR A 17 -7.87 -3.03 10.34
CA THR A 17 -6.46 -2.93 10.70
C THR A 17 -5.61 -3.52 9.58
N PRO A 18 -4.69 -2.74 9.00
CA PRO A 18 -3.82 -3.29 7.97
C PRO A 18 -2.70 -4.13 8.57
N HIS A 19 -2.12 -4.98 7.74
CA HIS A 19 -0.87 -5.65 8.06
C HIS A 19 0.28 -4.74 7.65
N TRP A 20 1.26 -4.56 8.52
CA TRP A 20 2.40 -3.69 8.26
C TRP A 20 3.60 -4.49 7.80
N ASN A 21 4.24 -4.03 6.71
CA ASN A 21 5.50 -4.61 6.23
C ASN A 21 5.43 -6.11 5.95
N VAL A 22 4.35 -6.58 5.38
CA VAL A 22 4.20 -7.98 5.01
C VAL A 22 4.47 -8.18 3.52
N THR A 23 4.94 -9.37 3.19
CA THR A 23 5.13 -9.78 1.80
C THR A 23 3.81 -10.37 1.28
N ILE A 24 3.42 -10.00 0.07
CA ILE A 24 2.24 -10.54 -0.58
C ILE A 24 2.62 -11.30 -1.85
N ALA A 25 1.87 -12.35 -2.14
CA ALA A 25 2.11 -13.23 -3.29
C ALA A 25 0.80 -13.49 -4.02
N ASP A 26 0.91 -13.80 -5.31
CA ASP A 26 -0.24 -14.17 -6.12
C ASP A 26 -0.64 -15.64 -5.88
N SER A 27 -1.65 -16.11 -6.62
CA SER A 27 -2.16 -17.47 -6.48
C SER A 27 -1.16 -18.54 -6.89
N ASP A 28 -0.17 -18.19 -7.69
CA ASP A 28 0.90 -19.10 -8.10
C ASP A 28 2.08 -19.10 -7.13
N GLY A 29 2.01 -18.27 -6.09
CA GLY A 29 3.08 -18.15 -5.12
C GLY A 29 4.18 -17.17 -5.49
N LEU A 30 4.02 -16.43 -6.59
CA LEU A 30 5.01 -15.44 -7.01
C LEU A 30 4.86 -14.18 -6.15
N ILE A 31 5.99 -13.69 -5.65
CA ILE A 31 6.03 -12.50 -4.82
C ILE A 31 5.66 -11.28 -5.67
N ILE A 32 4.65 -10.54 -5.22
CA ILE A 32 4.22 -9.30 -5.87
C ILE A 32 4.97 -8.11 -5.30
N GLY A 33 5.08 -8.03 -3.98
CA GLY A 33 5.76 -6.94 -3.32
C GLY A 33 5.63 -6.99 -1.81
N ARG A 34 6.13 -5.95 -1.18
CA ARG A 34 6.05 -5.78 0.27
C ARG A 34 5.57 -4.37 0.59
N PRO A 35 4.26 -4.14 0.52
CA PRO A 35 3.72 -2.80 0.82
C PRO A 35 3.99 -2.40 2.26
N ASP A 36 4.06 -1.09 2.50
CA ASP A 36 4.21 -0.58 3.85
C ASP A 36 3.01 -0.98 4.70
N ALA A 37 1.81 -0.89 4.12
CA ALA A 37 0.58 -1.37 4.76
C ALA A 37 -0.26 -2.13 3.75
N TRP A 38 -0.87 -3.23 4.20
CA TRP A 38 -1.70 -4.09 3.36
C TRP A 38 -3.07 -4.30 4.02
N PHE A 39 -4.12 -3.83 3.35
CA PHE A 39 -5.49 -4.05 3.79
C PHE A 39 -6.00 -5.35 3.15
N ASP A 40 -5.87 -6.44 3.88
CA ASP A 40 -6.14 -7.77 3.37
C ASP A 40 -7.62 -8.01 3.05
N ASP A 41 -8.51 -7.32 3.74
CA ASP A 41 -9.95 -7.45 3.53
C ASP A 41 -10.38 -7.08 2.11
N VAL A 42 -9.75 -6.09 1.50
CA VAL A 42 -10.12 -5.61 0.17
C VAL A 42 -8.99 -5.72 -0.86
N GLY A 43 -7.79 -6.08 -0.44
CA GLY A 43 -6.64 -6.16 -1.35
C GLY A 43 -6.10 -4.79 -1.77
N LEU A 44 -5.96 -3.89 -0.81
CA LEU A 44 -5.45 -2.53 -1.04
C LEU A 44 -4.05 -2.39 -0.45
N ALA A 45 -3.10 -1.91 -1.25
CA ALA A 45 -1.74 -1.61 -0.81
C ALA A 45 -1.59 -0.12 -0.52
N TRP A 46 -0.92 0.20 0.57
CA TRP A 46 -0.59 1.58 0.93
C TRP A 46 0.92 1.70 1.03
N GLU A 47 1.48 2.57 0.21
CA GLU A 47 2.92 2.82 0.14
C GLU A 47 3.21 4.23 0.63
N ILE A 48 4.12 4.35 1.58
CA ILE A 48 4.62 5.64 2.05
C ILE A 48 5.96 5.87 1.35
N ASP A 49 5.95 6.72 0.35
CA ASP A 49 7.10 6.89 -0.53
C ASP A 49 8.10 7.90 0.03
N SER A 50 9.01 7.40 0.86
CA SER A 50 10.09 8.20 1.42
C SER A 50 11.24 8.42 0.45
N LYS A 51 11.22 7.78 -0.72
CA LYS A 51 12.32 7.81 -1.69
C LYS A 51 12.03 8.69 -2.90
N ALA A 52 10.96 9.49 -2.86
CA ALA A 52 10.55 10.31 -4.00
C ALA A 52 11.63 11.26 -4.50
N PHE A 53 12.64 11.54 -3.70
CA PHE A 53 13.69 12.48 -4.03
C PHE A 53 15.06 11.84 -4.30
N HIS A 54 15.14 10.52 -4.33
CA HIS A 54 16.41 9.79 -4.42
C HIS A 54 16.48 8.81 -5.57
N TYR A 55 15.78 9.11 -6.66
CA TYR A 55 15.71 8.15 -7.76
C TYR A 55 16.90 8.24 -8.68
N GLY A 56 17.76 7.22 -8.61
CA GLY A 56 18.60 6.88 -9.74
C GLY A 56 17.76 6.08 -10.75
N PRO A 57 18.29 5.86 -11.97
CA PRO A 57 17.55 5.11 -13.00
C PRO A 57 17.10 3.73 -12.58
N ARG A 58 17.90 3.02 -11.79
CA ARG A 58 17.55 1.67 -11.29
C ARG A 58 16.37 1.69 -10.32
N ASP A 59 16.31 2.70 -9.46
CA ASP A 59 15.21 2.82 -8.50
C ASP A 59 13.90 3.11 -9.22
N TYR A 60 13.95 3.92 -10.26
CA TYR A 60 12.79 4.21 -11.08
C TYR A 60 12.30 2.95 -11.79
N GLU A 61 13.20 2.17 -12.37
CA GLU A 61 12.86 0.92 -13.04
C GLU A 61 12.21 -0.08 -12.08
N ARG A 62 12.74 -0.20 -10.87
CA ARG A 62 12.16 -1.08 -9.84
C ARG A 62 10.76 -0.65 -9.45
N THR A 63 10.54 0.66 -9.32
CA THR A 63 9.23 1.20 -9.00
C THR A 63 8.23 0.89 -10.10
N LEU A 64 8.61 1.10 -11.35
CA LEU A 64 7.75 0.77 -12.48
C LEU A 64 7.43 -0.72 -12.54
N ALA A 65 8.43 -1.57 -12.33
CA ALA A 65 8.24 -3.02 -12.33
C ALA A 65 7.28 -3.46 -11.22
N ARG A 66 7.45 -2.91 -10.02
CA ARG A 66 6.58 -3.20 -8.89
C ARG A 66 5.15 -2.75 -9.17
N ASN A 67 4.97 -1.54 -9.69
CA ASN A 67 3.65 -1.02 -10.02
C ASN A 67 2.97 -1.88 -11.07
N SER A 68 3.74 -2.39 -12.04
CA SER A 68 3.20 -3.31 -13.04
C SER A 68 2.73 -4.62 -12.42
N ARG A 69 3.47 -5.15 -11.44
CA ARG A 69 3.06 -6.38 -10.73
C ARG A 69 1.77 -6.16 -9.93
N TYR A 70 1.65 -5.02 -9.26
CA TYR A 70 0.42 -4.68 -8.54
C TYR A 70 -0.77 -4.60 -9.50
N ALA A 71 -0.60 -3.90 -10.62
CA ALA A 71 -1.66 -3.75 -11.60
C ALA A 71 -2.08 -5.10 -12.19
N ALA A 72 -1.10 -5.94 -12.54
CA ALA A 72 -1.37 -7.28 -13.08
C ALA A 72 -2.13 -8.17 -12.11
N ALA A 73 -1.92 -7.97 -10.80
CA ALA A 73 -2.62 -8.73 -9.77
C ALA A 73 -3.98 -8.14 -9.40
N GLY A 74 -4.36 -7.00 -9.95
CA GLY A 74 -5.62 -6.33 -9.65
C GLY A 74 -5.62 -5.58 -8.34
N ILE A 75 -4.46 -5.19 -7.86
CA ILE A 75 -4.30 -4.50 -6.57
C ILE A 75 -4.34 -2.99 -6.78
N LEU A 76 -5.22 -2.30 -6.06
CA LEU A 76 -5.17 -0.84 -5.99
C LEU A 76 -4.06 -0.43 -5.04
N VAL A 77 -3.37 0.66 -5.38
CA VAL A 77 -2.27 1.18 -4.58
C VAL A 77 -2.52 2.65 -4.27
N VAL A 78 -2.38 3.02 -3.01
CA VAL A 78 -2.33 4.42 -2.60
C VAL A 78 -0.88 4.75 -2.26
N GLN A 79 -0.36 5.78 -2.89
CA GLN A 79 0.99 6.26 -2.62
C GLN A 79 0.91 7.60 -1.92
N THR A 80 1.57 7.73 -0.79
CA THR A 80 1.51 8.92 0.04
C THR A 80 2.92 9.41 0.35
N LEU A 81 3.16 10.70 0.15
CA LEU A 81 4.42 11.32 0.56
C LEU A 81 4.43 11.49 2.07
N PRO A 82 5.57 11.24 2.74
CA PRO A 82 5.68 11.44 4.19
C PRO A 82 5.29 12.84 4.65
N THR A 83 5.60 13.86 3.85
CA THR A 83 5.24 15.24 4.17
C THR A 83 3.73 15.43 4.23
N ARG A 84 2.96 14.74 3.41
CA ARG A 84 1.50 14.83 3.43
C ARG A 84 0.90 14.20 4.68
N LEU A 85 1.50 13.12 5.17
CA LEU A 85 1.06 12.52 6.45
C LEU A 85 1.20 13.51 7.60
N ARG A 86 2.28 14.28 7.59
CA ARG A 86 2.55 15.27 8.62
C ARG A 86 1.69 16.52 8.45
N ASP A 87 1.63 17.05 7.23
CA ASP A 87 1.05 18.36 6.97
C ASP A 87 -0.43 18.34 6.59
N SER A 88 -0.93 17.23 6.06
CA SER A 88 -2.31 17.11 5.58
C SER A 88 -2.92 15.75 5.89
N PRO A 89 -2.92 15.32 7.18
CA PRO A 89 -3.39 13.98 7.52
C PRO A 89 -4.87 13.75 7.18
N GLU A 90 -5.71 14.79 7.26
CA GLU A 90 -7.11 14.65 6.91
C GLU A 90 -7.32 14.38 5.41
N ALA A 91 -6.53 15.02 4.56
CA ALA A 91 -6.59 14.76 3.12
C ALA A 91 -6.16 13.32 2.80
N VAL A 92 -5.10 12.86 3.45
CA VAL A 92 -4.63 11.47 3.30
C VAL A 92 -5.71 10.49 3.78
N ALA A 93 -6.34 10.77 4.92
CA ALA A 93 -7.41 9.94 5.45
C ALA A 93 -8.57 9.82 4.46
N ARG A 94 -8.98 10.93 3.83
CA ARG A 94 -10.05 10.93 2.83
C ARG A 94 -9.66 10.09 1.61
N GLU A 95 -8.44 10.24 1.12
CA GLU A 95 -7.94 9.45 -0.01
C GLU A 95 -7.94 7.96 0.31
N LEU A 96 -7.46 7.61 1.48
CA LEU A 96 -7.36 6.21 1.89
C LEU A 96 -8.73 5.57 2.04
N LYS A 97 -9.67 6.27 2.66
CA LYS A 97 -11.06 5.80 2.78
C LYS A 97 -11.71 5.61 1.43
N LYS A 98 -11.49 6.57 0.52
CA LYS A 98 -12.06 6.51 -0.83
C LYS A 98 -11.48 5.33 -1.61
N ALA A 99 -10.17 5.11 -1.51
CA ALA A 99 -9.51 3.99 -2.15
C ALA A 99 -9.97 2.65 -1.57
N HIS A 100 -10.18 2.59 -0.27
CA HIS A 100 -10.68 1.38 0.38
C HIS A 100 -12.10 1.04 -0.13
N ARG A 101 -12.97 2.03 -0.25
CA ARG A 101 -14.31 1.83 -0.82
C ARG A 101 -14.23 1.37 -2.28
N ALA A 102 -13.34 1.96 -3.06
CA ALA A 102 -13.16 1.55 -4.45
C ALA A 102 -12.68 0.10 -4.55
N ALA A 103 -11.73 -0.28 -3.71
CA ALA A 103 -11.26 -1.66 -3.66
C ALA A 103 -12.37 -2.64 -3.25
N ALA A 104 -13.18 -2.25 -2.26
CA ALA A 104 -14.30 -3.08 -1.78
C ALA A 104 -15.39 -3.27 -2.85
N ALA A 105 -15.50 -2.35 -3.80
CA ALA A 105 -16.49 -2.42 -4.88
C ALA A 105 -16.10 -3.40 -5.99
N HIS A 106 -14.88 -3.92 -5.97
CA HIS A 106 -14.39 -4.88 -6.94
C HIS A 106 -14.16 -6.24 -6.26
N PRO A 107 -14.12 -7.34 -7.03
CA PRO A 107 -13.74 -8.63 -6.45
C PRO A 107 -12.34 -8.52 -5.82
N ARG A 108 -12.19 -9.10 -4.65
CA ARG A 108 -10.89 -9.08 -3.99
C ARG A 108 -9.87 -9.83 -4.84
N PRO A 109 -8.70 -9.24 -5.12
CA PRO A 109 -7.67 -9.92 -5.91
C PRO A 109 -7.19 -11.20 -5.21
N PRO A 110 -6.83 -12.24 -5.98
CA PRO A 110 -6.38 -13.53 -5.41
C PRO A 110 -4.93 -13.43 -4.92
N VAL A 111 -4.74 -12.68 -3.86
CA VAL A 111 -3.43 -12.37 -3.28
C VAL A 111 -3.46 -12.75 -1.80
N ARG A 112 -2.38 -13.30 -1.31
CA ARG A 112 -2.26 -13.71 0.09
C ARG A 112 -1.01 -13.13 0.72
N VAL A 113 -1.09 -12.94 2.03
CA VAL A 113 0.06 -12.59 2.84
C VAL A 113 0.95 -13.83 2.99
N VAL A 114 2.24 -13.66 2.77
CA VAL A 114 3.22 -14.71 3.00
C VAL A 114 3.83 -14.48 4.38
N GLU A 115 3.70 -15.48 5.24
CA GLU A 115 4.28 -15.39 6.59
C GLU A 115 5.79 -15.22 6.48
N PRO A 116 6.39 -14.28 7.24
CA PRO A 116 7.85 -14.20 7.31
C PRO A 116 8.37 -15.47 7.97
N ILE A 117 9.34 -16.05 7.33
CA ILE A 117 9.98 -17.25 7.85
C ILE A 117 11.05 -16.86 8.84
#